data_d2d16c067a1581745b71e475e94bee59
#
_entry.id   d2d16c067a1581745b71e475e94bee59
#
_cell.length_a   1.000
_cell.length_b   1.000
_cell.length_c   1.000
_cell.angle_alpha   90.00
_cell.angle_beta   90.00
_cell.angle_gamma   90.00
#
_symmetry.space_group_name_H-M   'P 1'
#
loop_
_entity.id
_entity.type
_entity.pdbx_description
1 polymer ?
#
loop_
_entity_poly.entity_id
_entity_poly.type
_entity_poly.pdbx_seq_one_letter_code
_entity_poly.pdbx_strand_id
1 'polypeptide(L)'
;MNKIITLILCLCCVFTTAWADDAPALNPSDANIVGHILDKKTGEHLSFINVFLKGTTIGTSTDATGHYYLKNLPEGKYTLVMKTLGFKTVEKPITLKKGKTLEINFEAEEDLVSLDGVVVSANRNETTRRLAPSLVNVLDSKTFETTHATSLADGLNFQPGVRVENNCQNCGFQQVRINGLEGPYTQILVDSRPIFSALTGVYGLEQIPANMIERVEIMRGGGSALFGSSAIAGTINIITKEPLRNSAQISHSLTMIGGDRPDNNTTINASLVTDDHKAGIYMFGQNRYRGAYDHDGDG
;
A
#
# COMPACT_ATOMS: atom_id res chain seq x y z
N MET A 1 -9.98 21.35 -29.78
CA MET A 1 -10.30 20.85 -28.45
C MET A 1 -11.48 19.87 -28.42
N ASN A 2 -12.56 20.10 -29.11
CA ASN A 2 -13.75 19.21 -29.07
C ASN A 2 -13.57 17.81 -29.69
N LYS A 3 -12.71 17.61 -30.71
CA LYS A 3 -12.54 16.31 -31.37
C LYS A 3 -11.74 15.30 -30.53
N ILE A 4 -10.85 15.76 -29.64
CA ILE A 4 -10.06 14.90 -28.75
C ILE A 4 -10.93 14.42 -27.58
N ILE A 5 -11.78 15.30 -27.03
CA ILE A 5 -12.71 14.95 -25.96
C ILE A 5 -13.74 13.91 -26.44
N THR A 6 -14.24 14.06 -27.68
CA THR A 6 -15.17 13.09 -28.28
C THR A 6 -14.50 11.74 -28.53
N LEU A 7 -13.23 11.72 -28.92
CA LEU A 7 -12.47 10.47 -29.12
C LEU A 7 -12.22 9.74 -27.80
N ILE A 8 -11.91 10.46 -26.74
CA ILE A 8 -11.71 9.89 -25.38
C ILE A 8 -13.05 9.37 -24.83
N LEU A 9 -14.16 10.08 -25.02
CA LEU A 9 -15.48 9.61 -24.60
C LEU A 9 -15.91 8.34 -25.38
N CYS A 10 -15.66 8.26 -26.70
CA CYS A 10 -15.92 7.05 -27.49
C CYS A 10 -15.02 5.88 -27.08
N LEU A 11 -13.75 6.14 -26.71
CA LEU A 11 -12.85 5.09 -26.24
C LEU A 11 -13.29 4.53 -24.87
N CYS A 12 -13.81 5.37 -23.99
CA CYS A 12 -14.40 4.92 -22.71
C CYS A 12 -15.65 4.06 -22.90
N CYS A 13 -16.49 4.34 -23.91
CA CYS A 13 -17.70 3.55 -24.17
C CYS A 13 -17.42 2.18 -24.78
N VAL A 14 -16.28 1.97 -25.45
CA VAL A 14 -15.91 0.66 -26.05
C VAL A 14 -15.34 -0.30 -25.01
N PHE A 15 -14.79 0.20 -23.89
CA PHE A 15 -14.22 -0.65 -22.82
C PHE A 15 -15.25 -1.15 -21.80
N THR A 16 -16.51 -0.71 -21.85
CA THR A 16 -17.53 -1.13 -20.86
C THR A 16 -18.29 -2.42 -21.21
N THR A 17 -17.97 -3.09 -22.31
CA THR A 17 -18.69 -4.32 -22.72
C THR A 17 -17.87 -5.61 -22.66
N ALA A 18 -16.69 -5.61 -22.09
CA ALA A 18 -15.93 -6.83 -21.95
C ALA A 18 -15.42 -6.94 -20.50
N TRP A 19 -15.88 -7.99 -19.84
CA TRP A 19 -15.45 -8.55 -18.56
C TRP A 19 -16.40 -8.27 -17.38
N ALA A 20 -17.70 -8.58 -17.58
CA ALA A 20 -18.44 -9.23 -16.53
C ALA A 20 -18.04 -10.70 -16.62
N ASP A 21 -17.00 -11.11 -15.90
CA ASP A 21 -16.87 -12.51 -15.55
C ASP A 21 -18.16 -12.88 -14.82
N ASP A 22 -18.93 -13.77 -15.40
CA ASP A 22 -20.07 -14.41 -14.74
C ASP A 22 -19.49 -15.16 -13.53
N ALA A 23 -19.35 -14.45 -12.42
CA ALA A 23 -19.21 -15.12 -11.13
C ALA A 23 -20.42 -16.04 -11.04
N PRO A 24 -20.23 -17.36 -10.92
CA PRO A 24 -21.33 -18.31 -10.94
C PRO A 24 -22.37 -17.85 -9.91
N ALA A 25 -23.62 -17.65 -10.36
CA ALA A 25 -24.71 -17.27 -9.49
C ALA A 25 -24.80 -18.29 -8.36
N LEU A 26 -24.35 -17.91 -7.17
CA LEU A 26 -24.32 -18.78 -6.00
C LEU A 26 -25.76 -18.98 -5.55
N ASN A 27 -26.37 -20.11 -5.92
CA ASN A 27 -27.72 -20.45 -5.49
C ASN A 27 -27.72 -20.76 -3.99
N PRO A 28 -28.46 -20.01 -3.18
CA PRO A 28 -28.55 -20.30 -1.74
C PRO A 28 -29.11 -21.70 -1.50
N SER A 29 -28.51 -22.45 -0.59
CA SER A 29 -28.82 -23.84 -0.36
C SER A 29 -29.26 -24.17 1.09
N ASP A 30 -29.56 -23.14 1.89
CA ASP A 30 -29.83 -23.25 3.34
C ASP A 30 -28.67 -23.89 4.13
N ALA A 31 -27.48 -23.98 3.55
CA ALA A 31 -26.30 -24.37 4.28
C ALA A 31 -25.85 -23.20 5.18
N ASN A 32 -25.40 -23.49 6.40
CA ASN A 32 -24.98 -22.47 7.34
C ASN A 32 -23.65 -22.84 7.99
N ILE A 33 -22.93 -21.85 8.44
CA ILE A 33 -21.75 -22.01 9.28
C ILE A 33 -21.95 -21.19 10.55
N VAL A 34 -21.66 -21.82 11.69
CA VAL A 34 -21.61 -21.18 13.00
C VAL A 34 -20.25 -21.44 13.62
N GLY A 35 -19.82 -20.61 14.53
CA GLY A 35 -18.60 -20.84 15.27
C GLY A 35 -18.21 -19.68 16.15
N HIS A 36 -17.07 -19.84 16.80
CA HIS A 36 -16.47 -18.80 17.62
C HIS A 36 -14.96 -18.73 17.35
N ILE A 37 -14.37 -17.64 17.73
CA ILE A 37 -12.92 -17.40 17.61
C ILE A 37 -12.37 -17.14 18.99
N LEU A 38 -11.36 -17.94 19.37
CA LEU A 38 -10.65 -17.81 20.64
C LEU A 38 -9.23 -17.32 20.39
N ASP A 39 -8.73 -16.53 21.30
CA ASP A 39 -7.29 -16.28 21.40
C ASP A 39 -6.60 -17.58 21.89
N LYS A 40 -5.63 -18.06 21.11
CA LYS A 40 -4.92 -19.32 21.41
C LYS A 40 -4.14 -19.28 22.72
N LYS A 41 -3.77 -18.09 23.18
CA LYS A 41 -2.91 -17.87 24.33
C LYS A 41 -3.70 -17.67 25.62
N THR A 42 -4.77 -16.88 25.54
CA THR A 42 -5.59 -16.53 26.70
C THR A 42 -6.85 -17.38 26.81
N GLY A 43 -7.30 -17.99 25.72
CA GLY A 43 -8.57 -18.70 25.63
C GLY A 43 -9.81 -17.77 25.62
N GLU A 44 -9.61 -16.47 25.55
CA GLU A 44 -10.69 -15.49 25.51
C GLU A 44 -11.32 -15.42 24.13
N HIS A 45 -12.62 -15.13 24.09
CA HIS A 45 -13.35 -14.91 22.85
C HIS A 45 -12.95 -13.59 22.18
N LEU A 46 -12.68 -13.63 20.87
CA LEU A 46 -12.27 -12.46 20.10
C LEU A 46 -13.45 -11.90 19.30
N SER A 47 -13.82 -10.65 19.59
CA SER A 47 -14.88 -9.92 18.90
C SER A 47 -14.34 -9.19 17.64
N PHE A 48 -15.25 -8.93 16.68
CA PHE A 48 -15.01 -8.17 15.45
C PHE A 48 -13.91 -8.74 14.52
N ILE A 49 -13.72 -10.06 14.54
CA ILE A 49 -12.81 -10.79 13.65
C ILE A 49 -13.53 -11.13 12.35
N ASN A 50 -12.93 -10.85 11.21
CA ASN A 50 -13.50 -11.15 9.90
C ASN A 50 -13.37 -12.63 9.55
N VAL A 51 -14.49 -13.22 9.10
CA VAL A 51 -14.60 -14.61 8.61
C VAL A 51 -15.29 -14.60 7.25
N PHE A 52 -14.67 -15.15 6.22
CA PHE A 52 -15.21 -15.12 4.87
C PHE A 52 -14.82 -16.36 4.04
N LEU A 53 -15.60 -16.63 2.99
CA LEU A 53 -15.27 -17.67 2.01
C LEU A 53 -14.31 -17.12 0.97
N LYS A 54 -13.13 -17.74 0.85
CA LYS A 54 -12.07 -17.35 -0.08
C LYS A 54 -12.55 -17.30 -1.53
N GLY A 55 -12.28 -16.19 -2.21
CA GLY A 55 -12.67 -15.99 -3.61
C GLY A 55 -14.14 -15.61 -3.81
N THR A 56 -14.87 -15.29 -2.73
CA THR A 56 -16.27 -14.83 -2.79
C THR A 56 -16.44 -13.52 -2.02
N THR A 57 -17.59 -12.88 -2.18
CA THR A 57 -18.01 -11.72 -1.39
C THR A 57 -18.75 -12.10 -0.09
N ILE A 58 -18.84 -13.40 0.21
CA ILE A 58 -19.60 -13.91 1.37
C ILE A 58 -18.71 -13.89 2.60
N GLY A 59 -19.09 -13.11 3.60
CA GLY A 59 -18.35 -12.99 4.86
C GLY A 59 -19.18 -12.35 5.95
N THR A 60 -18.65 -12.42 7.17
CA THR A 60 -19.20 -11.82 8.39
C THR A 60 -18.07 -11.47 9.35
N SER A 61 -18.41 -10.87 10.48
CA SER A 61 -17.47 -10.69 11.60
C SER A 61 -18.04 -11.34 12.85
N THR A 62 -17.16 -11.67 13.80
CA THR A 62 -17.63 -12.10 15.12
C THR A 62 -18.34 -10.94 15.84
N ASP A 63 -19.36 -11.29 16.60
CA ASP A 63 -20.08 -10.35 17.46
C ASP A 63 -19.27 -9.96 18.72
N ALA A 64 -19.88 -9.20 19.62
CA ALA A 64 -19.22 -8.78 20.87
C ALA A 64 -18.84 -9.94 21.80
N THR A 65 -19.45 -11.12 21.60
CA THR A 65 -19.18 -12.34 22.36
C THR A 65 -18.23 -13.29 21.64
N GLY A 66 -17.68 -12.88 20.50
CA GLY A 66 -16.71 -13.64 19.70
C GLY A 66 -17.32 -14.76 18.85
N HIS A 67 -18.66 -14.78 18.66
CA HIS A 67 -19.34 -15.74 17.82
C HIS A 67 -19.64 -15.17 16.44
N TYR A 68 -19.73 -16.05 15.43
CA TYR A 68 -20.07 -15.67 14.07
C TYR A 68 -21.08 -16.63 13.43
N TYR A 69 -21.81 -16.12 12.46
CA TYR A 69 -22.83 -16.87 11.74
C TYR A 69 -22.89 -16.46 10.27
N LEU A 70 -22.74 -17.43 9.37
CA LEU A 70 -22.95 -17.30 7.93
C LEU A 70 -24.16 -18.13 7.52
N LYS A 71 -25.14 -17.50 6.86
CA LYS A 71 -26.45 -18.13 6.51
C LYS A 71 -26.59 -18.27 5.00
N ASN A 72 -27.46 -19.26 4.62
CA ASN A 72 -27.90 -19.43 3.24
C ASN A 72 -26.74 -19.53 2.23
N LEU A 73 -25.74 -20.30 2.59
CA LEU A 73 -24.54 -20.48 1.78
C LEU A 73 -24.82 -21.46 0.64
N PRO A 74 -24.20 -21.26 -0.54
CA PRO A 74 -24.26 -22.23 -1.63
C PRO A 74 -23.54 -23.52 -1.24
N GLU A 75 -24.07 -24.66 -1.66
CA GLU A 75 -23.40 -25.95 -1.50
C GLU A 75 -22.10 -26.00 -2.34
N GLY A 76 -21.08 -26.70 -1.86
CA GLY A 76 -19.81 -26.82 -2.56
C GLY A 76 -18.60 -26.96 -1.63
N LYS A 77 -17.43 -26.99 -2.25
CA LYS A 77 -16.14 -26.98 -1.53
C LYS A 77 -15.61 -25.57 -1.49
N TYR A 78 -15.32 -25.08 -0.32
CA TYR A 78 -14.80 -23.73 -0.08
C TYR A 78 -13.63 -23.77 0.90
N THR A 79 -12.92 -22.66 0.99
CA THR A 79 -11.97 -22.41 2.06
C THR A 79 -12.50 -21.28 2.91
N LEU A 80 -12.77 -21.55 4.17
CA LEU A 80 -13.17 -20.56 5.16
C LEU A 80 -11.91 -19.90 5.72
N VAL A 81 -11.87 -18.58 5.69
CA VAL A 81 -10.71 -17.78 6.09
C VAL A 81 -11.06 -16.90 7.27
N MET A 82 -10.27 -16.98 8.32
CA MET A 82 -10.25 -16.03 9.42
C MET A 82 -9.08 -15.05 9.20
N LYS A 83 -9.37 -13.75 9.16
CA LYS A 83 -8.35 -12.73 8.94
C LYS A 83 -8.65 -11.44 9.71
N THR A 84 -7.71 -10.99 10.51
CA THR A 84 -7.77 -9.69 11.18
C THR A 84 -6.36 -9.16 11.41
N LEU A 85 -6.25 -7.85 11.67
CA LEU A 85 -4.98 -7.22 11.99
C LEU A 85 -4.46 -7.73 13.34
N GLY A 86 -3.17 -8.08 13.40
CA GLY A 86 -2.52 -8.53 14.63
C GLY A 86 -2.60 -10.03 14.90
N PHE A 87 -3.25 -10.80 14.02
CA PHE A 87 -3.35 -12.26 14.13
C PHE A 87 -2.99 -12.93 12.81
N LYS A 88 -2.40 -14.13 12.89
CA LYS A 88 -2.11 -14.95 11.72
C LYS A 88 -3.39 -15.31 10.99
N THR A 89 -3.39 -15.18 9.67
CA THR A 89 -4.49 -15.66 8.83
C THR A 89 -4.60 -17.17 8.94
N VAL A 90 -5.79 -17.68 9.24
CA VAL A 90 -6.08 -19.12 9.32
C VAL A 90 -7.07 -19.51 8.25
N GLU A 91 -6.75 -20.54 7.47
CA GLU A 91 -7.57 -21.08 6.40
C GLU A 91 -8.00 -22.51 6.74
N LYS A 92 -9.30 -22.83 6.59
CA LYS A 92 -9.85 -24.18 6.78
C LYS A 92 -10.64 -24.61 5.55
N PRO A 93 -10.26 -25.71 4.88
CA PRO A 93 -11.07 -26.27 3.81
C PRO A 93 -12.36 -26.86 4.38
N ILE A 94 -13.49 -26.57 3.75
CA ILE A 94 -14.82 -26.98 4.18
C ILE A 94 -15.63 -27.51 3.01
N THR A 95 -16.64 -28.32 3.31
CA THR A 95 -17.62 -28.78 2.32
C THR A 95 -19.01 -28.47 2.83
N LEU A 96 -19.70 -27.55 2.16
CA LEU A 96 -21.08 -27.17 2.45
C LEU A 96 -22.04 -28.10 1.77
N LYS A 97 -23.04 -28.58 2.52
CA LYS A 97 -24.13 -29.42 2.02
C LYS A 97 -25.46 -28.75 2.31
N LYS A 98 -26.40 -28.85 1.37
CA LYS A 98 -27.74 -28.27 1.47
C LYS A 98 -28.41 -28.62 2.80
N GLY A 99 -29.00 -27.61 3.47
CA GLY A 99 -29.73 -27.76 4.70
C GLY A 99 -28.91 -28.20 5.92
N LYS A 100 -27.58 -28.15 5.85
CA LYS A 100 -26.70 -28.51 6.97
C LYS A 100 -26.05 -27.28 7.59
N THR A 101 -25.94 -27.25 8.89
CA THR A 101 -25.16 -26.28 9.64
C THR A 101 -23.84 -26.92 10.06
N LEU A 102 -22.73 -26.31 9.73
CA LEU A 102 -21.39 -26.71 10.16
C LEU A 102 -20.94 -25.80 11.31
N GLU A 103 -20.43 -26.41 12.35
CA GLU A 103 -19.76 -25.68 13.42
C GLU A 103 -18.26 -25.68 13.15
N ILE A 104 -17.65 -24.47 13.05
CA ILE A 104 -16.23 -24.30 12.77
C ILE A 104 -15.67 -23.22 13.69
N ASN A 105 -14.79 -23.62 14.58
CA ASN A 105 -14.16 -22.72 15.54
C ASN A 105 -12.73 -22.43 15.10
N PHE A 106 -12.22 -21.23 15.38
CA PHE A 106 -10.85 -20.84 15.10
C PHE A 106 -10.10 -20.51 16.40
N GLU A 107 -8.84 -20.85 16.42
CA GLU A 107 -7.87 -20.37 17.40
C GLU A 107 -7.00 -19.34 16.71
N ALA A 108 -7.10 -18.09 17.13
CA ALA A 108 -6.29 -16.99 16.61
C ALA A 108 -4.98 -16.92 17.38
N GLU A 109 -3.89 -16.99 16.64
CA GLU A 109 -2.53 -16.79 17.17
C GLU A 109 -2.07 -15.39 16.81
N GLU A 110 -1.63 -14.62 17.81
CA GLU A 110 -1.07 -13.30 17.58
C GLU A 110 0.07 -13.33 16.56
N ASP A 111 -0.02 -12.47 15.57
CA ASP A 111 1.04 -12.23 14.59
C ASP A 111 1.80 -10.95 14.93
N LEU A 112 2.71 -11.05 15.87
CA LEU A 112 3.57 -9.94 16.29
C LEU A 112 4.44 -9.42 15.15
N VAL A 113 4.75 -10.28 14.17
CA VAL A 113 5.53 -9.90 12.98
C VAL A 113 4.71 -8.99 12.06
N SER A 114 3.42 -9.29 11.91
CA SER A 114 2.49 -8.45 11.11
C SER A 114 2.25 -7.06 11.71
N LEU A 115 2.28 -6.94 13.05
CA LEU A 115 2.17 -5.66 13.75
C LEU A 115 3.44 -4.83 13.70
N ASP A 116 4.60 -5.47 13.77
CA ASP A 116 5.90 -4.79 13.82
C ASP A 116 6.42 -4.42 12.42
N GLY A 117 5.88 -5.01 11.35
CA GLY A 117 6.36 -4.86 9.98
C GLY A 117 7.78 -5.42 9.80
N VAL A 118 8.15 -5.65 8.56
CA VAL A 118 9.50 -6.05 8.17
C VAL A 118 10.23 -4.86 7.59
N VAL A 119 11.47 -4.64 7.98
CA VAL A 119 12.34 -3.58 7.47
C VAL A 119 13.65 -4.17 6.95
N VAL A 120 14.20 -3.58 5.90
CA VAL A 120 15.47 -4.00 5.29
C VAL A 120 16.59 -2.99 5.50
N SER A 121 16.27 -1.75 5.83
CA SER A 121 17.24 -0.65 5.93
C SER A 121 18.20 -0.77 7.10
N ALA A 122 17.82 -1.50 8.16
CA ALA A 122 18.65 -1.57 9.37
C ALA A 122 19.95 -2.35 9.19
N ASN A 123 19.96 -3.39 8.32
CA ASN A 123 21.13 -4.28 8.13
C ASN A 123 21.23 -4.88 6.72
N ARG A 124 20.49 -4.31 5.74
CA ARG A 124 20.35 -4.80 4.35
C ARG A 124 19.71 -6.19 4.21
N ASN A 125 19.14 -6.73 5.27
CA ASN A 125 18.38 -7.98 5.27
C ASN A 125 17.00 -7.73 5.84
N GLU A 126 16.02 -8.51 5.42
CA GLU A 126 14.71 -8.49 6.00
C GLU A 126 14.79 -8.82 7.48
N THR A 127 14.29 -7.93 8.30
CA THR A 127 14.28 -8.08 9.75
C THR A 127 12.99 -7.49 10.32
N THR A 128 12.50 -8.06 11.39
CA THR A 128 11.37 -7.44 12.09
C THR A 128 11.80 -6.08 12.64
N ARG A 129 11.03 -5.04 12.39
CA ARG A 129 11.32 -3.67 12.83
C ARG A 129 11.73 -3.57 14.30
N ARG A 130 11.10 -4.37 15.16
CA ARG A 130 11.38 -4.43 16.59
C ARG A 130 12.74 -5.01 16.94
N LEU A 131 13.28 -5.92 16.10
CA LEU A 131 14.58 -6.55 16.26
C LEU A 131 15.68 -5.85 15.45
N ALA A 132 15.33 -4.80 14.74
CA ALA A 132 16.27 -4.04 13.93
C ALA A 132 17.32 -3.37 14.84
N PRO A 133 18.62 -3.43 14.49
CA PRO A 133 19.69 -2.84 15.28
C PRO A 133 19.66 -1.31 15.30
N SER A 134 18.91 -0.69 14.41
CA SER A 134 18.71 0.76 14.31
C SER A 134 17.23 1.10 14.31
N LEU A 135 16.88 2.28 14.84
CA LEU A 135 15.51 2.77 14.84
C LEU A 135 15.09 3.10 13.40
N VAL A 136 14.18 2.31 12.85
CA VAL A 136 13.59 2.52 11.52
C VAL A 136 12.14 2.95 11.67
N ASN A 137 11.80 4.10 11.11
CA ASN A 137 10.43 4.53 10.94
C ASN A 137 9.94 4.09 9.56
N VAL A 138 8.71 3.60 9.51
CA VAL A 138 8.07 3.14 8.28
C VAL A 138 6.90 4.06 7.94
N LEU A 139 6.92 4.56 6.71
CA LEU A 139 5.82 5.29 6.09
C LEU A 139 5.19 4.36 5.05
N ASP A 140 4.01 3.86 5.31
CA ASP A 140 3.33 2.87 4.49
C ASP A 140 2.54 3.51 3.33
N SER A 141 2.13 2.70 2.35
CA SER A 141 1.32 3.14 1.21
C SER A 141 -0.02 3.75 1.65
N LYS A 142 -0.59 3.27 2.76
CA LYS A 142 -1.84 3.80 3.30
C LYS A 142 -1.71 5.26 3.76
N THR A 143 -0.54 5.64 4.29
CA THR A 143 -0.27 7.03 4.66
C THR A 143 -0.26 7.93 3.43
N PHE A 144 0.36 7.49 2.32
CA PHE A 144 0.32 8.23 1.05
C PHE A 144 -1.11 8.39 0.52
N GLU A 145 -1.92 7.34 0.60
CA GLU A 145 -3.34 7.37 0.17
C GLU A 145 -4.18 8.32 1.04
N THR A 146 -4.07 8.22 2.37
CA THR A 146 -4.86 9.06 3.31
C THR A 146 -4.48 10.53 3.27
N THR A 147 -3.23 10.84 3.00
CA THR A 147 -2.73 12.21 2.90
C THR A 147 -2.83 12.78 1.49
N HIS A 148 -3.30 11.97 0.52
CA HIS A 148 -3.33 12.33 -0.89
C HIS A 148 -1.97 12.77 -1.43
N ALA A 149 -0.88 12.26 -0.87
CA ALA A 149 0.46 12.52 -1.32
C ALA A 149 0.67 11.94 -2.72
N THR A 150 1.13 12.77 -3.65
CA THR A 150 1.33 12.39 -5.06
C THR A 150 2.76 11.99 -5.37
N SER A 151 3.68 12.39 -4.53
CA SER A 151 5.12 12.12 -4.65
C SER A 151 5.74 11.68 -3.33
N LEU A 152 6.97 11.17 -3.39
CA LEU A 152 7.77 10.89 -2.20
C LEU A 152 7.92 12.13 -1.32
N ALA A 153 8.20 13.28 -1.92
CA ALA A 153 8.38 14.55 -1.21
C ALA A 153 7.16 14.92 -0.37
N ASP A 154 5.96 14.77 -0.95
CA ASP A 154 4.70 15.06 -0.25
C ASP A 154 4.54 14.16 0.98
N GLY A 155 4.78 12.85 0.82
CA GLY A 155 4.64 11.87 1.89
C GLY A 155 5.64 12.05 3.04
N LEU A 156 6.88 12.43 2.72
CA LEU A 156 7.94 12.63 3.73
C LEU A 156 7.63 13.75 4.72
N ASN A 157 6.84 14.76 4.34
CA ASN A 157 6.42 15.84 5.23
C ASN A 157 5.55 15.37 6.42
N PHE A 158 4.94 14.18 6.31
CA PHE A 158 4.14 13.59 7.40
C PHE A 158 4.99 12.76 8.38
N GLN A 159 6.31 12.68 8.15
CA GLN A 159 7.20 11.92 9.01
C GLN A 159 7.90 12.82 10.03
N PRO A 160 7.66 12.66 11.35
CA PRO A 160 8.34 13.48 12.38
C PRO A 160 9.86 13.42 12.26
N GLY A 161 10.52 14.59 12.35
CA GLY A 161 11.98 14.72 12.26
C GLY A 161 12.55 14.66 10.83
N VAL A 162 11.68 14.57 9.81
CA VAL A 162 12.02 14.72 8.40
C VAL A 162 11.35 15.97 7.87
N ARG A 163 12.06 16.74 7.08
CA ARG A 163 11.54 17.95 6.44
C ARG A 163 12.04 18.02 5.00
N VAL A 164 11.11 18.24 4.08
CA VAL A 164 11.43 18.54 2.69
C VAL A 164 11.41 20.06 2.52
N GLU A 165 12.52 20.63 2.11
CA GLU A 165 12.68 22.06 1.88
C GLU A 165 12.93 22.35 0.41
N ASN A 166 12.31 23.39 -0.11
CA ASN A 166 12.59 23.96 -1.42
C ASN A 166 13.63 25.08 -1.25
N ASN A 167 14.87 24.82 -1.65
CA ASN A 167 15.97 25.79 -1.48
C ASN A 167 16.13 26.77 -2.65
N CYS A 168 15.43 26.55 -3.74
CA CYS A 168 15.43 27.42 -4.90
C CYS A 168 14.01 27.52 -5.45
N GLN A 169 13.41 28.70 -5.37
CA GLN A 169 12.04 28.93 -5.84
C GLN A 169 11.93 28.77 -7.37
N ASN A 170 12.96 29.19 -8.11
CA ASN A 170 12.93 29.16 -9.57
C ASN A 170 13.29 27.80 -10.17
N CYS A 171 14.06 26.95 -9.44
CA CYS A 171 14.55 25.67 -9.97
C CYS A 171 13.91 24.44 -9.33
N GLY A 172 13.03 24.62 -8.33
CA GLY A 172 12.34 23.49 -7.64
C GLY A 172 13.30 22.56 -6.92
N PHE A 173 14.44 23.05 -6.45
CA PHE A 173 15.43 22.25 -5.76
C PHE A 173 14.93 21.82 -4.39
N GLN A 174 14.65 20.52 -4.24
CA GLN A 174 14.18 19.94 -2.98
C GLN A 174 15.31 19.23 -2.25
N GLN A 175 15.39 19.48 -0.95
CA GLN A 175 16.29 18.78 -0.04
C GLN A 175 15.51 18.13 1.09
N VAL A 176 15.93 16.90 1.44
CA VAL A 176 15.40 16.26 2.64
C VAL A 176 16.37 16.45 3.79
N ARG A 177 15.87 17.06 4.87
CA ARG A 177 16.60 17.19 6.12
C ARG A 177 16.12 16.15 7.12
N ILE A 178 17.06 15.44 7.74
CA ILE A 178 16.77 14.54 8.86
C ILE A 178 17.38 15.15 10.13
N ASN A 179 16.57 15.39 11.15
CA ASN A 179 16.97 15.98 12.42
C ASN A 179 17.74 17.31 12.27
N GLY A 180 17.39 18.10 11.24
CA GLY A 180 18.01 19.40 10.95
C GLY A 180 19.32 19.36 10.16
N LEU A 181 19.88 18.16 9.88
CA LEU A 181 21.05 18.03 9.02
C LEU A 181 20.68 18.19 7.55
N GLU A 182 21.56 18.81 6.77
CA GLU A 182 21.31 19.14 5.38
C GLU A 182 21.22 17.93 4.44
N GLY A 183 20.59 18.12 3.29
CA GLY A 183 20.31 17.08 2.28
C GLY A 183 21.52 16.24 1.86
N PRO A 184 22.73 16.80 1.65
CA PRO A 184 23.92 16.01 1.31
C PRO A 184 24.29 14.93 2.32
N TYR A 185 23.82 15.02 3.56
CA TYR A 185 24.06 14.04 4.62
C TYR A 185 22.94 12.99 4.73
N THR A 186 21.93 13.05 3.86
CA THR A 186 20.83 12.10 3.79
C THR A 186 20.96 11.22 2.56
N GLN A 187 21.16 9.92 2.74
CA GLN A 187 21.26 8.97 1.62
C GLN A 187 19.88 8.47 1.22
N ILE A 188 19.53 8.62 -0.06
CA ILE A 188 18.30 8.09 -0.64
C ILE A 188 18.62 6.80 -1.39
N LEU A 189 17.80 5.77 -1.13
CA LEU A 189 17.92 4.44 -1.70
C LEU A 189 16.59 4.05 -2.37
N VAL A 190 16.67 3.26 -3.43
CA VAL A 190 15.54 2.51 -4.00
C VAL A 190 15.89 1.02 -3.92
N ASP A 191 15.06 0.25 -3.25
CA ASP A 191 15.27 -1.18 -2.99
C ASP A 191 16.69 -1.47 -2.48
N SER A 192 17.13 -0.68 -1.47
CA SER A 192 18.44 -0.73 -0.83
C SER A 192 19.64 -0.38 -1.73
N ARG A 193 19.39 0.18 -2.92
CA ARG A 193 20.42 0.65 -3.85
C ARG A 193 20.49 2.16 -3.84
N PRO A 194 21.66 2.77 -3.63
CA PRO A 194 21.82 4.22 -3.66
C PRO A 194 21.44 4.80 -5.02
N ILE A 195 20.71 5.91 -5.01
CA ILE A 195 20.47 6.69 -6.22
C ILE A 195 21.71 7.56 -6.46
N PHE A 196 22.53 7.17 -7.43
CA PHE A 196 23.75 7.87 -7.80
C PHE A 196 23.50 8.85 -8.94
N SER A 197 23.01 10.04 -8.64
CA SER A 197 23.08 11.13 -9.61
C SER A 197 22.95 12.43 -8.84
N ALA A 198 23.87 13.35 -9.07
CA ALA A 198 23.78 14.70 -8.54
C ALA A 198 22.44 15.35 -8.94
N LEU A 199 21.94 15.08 -10.16
CA LEU A 199 20.64 15.56 -10.63
C LEU A 199 19.46 14.87 -9.93
N THR A 200 19.51 13.55 -9.72
CA THR A 200 18.42 12.79 -9.11
C THR A 200 18.29 13.12 -7.61
N GLY A 201 19.40 13.40 -6.94
CA GLY A 201 19.38 13.86 -5.55
C GLY A 201 18.80 15.28 -5.39
N VAL A 202 18.80 16.06 -6.48
CA VAL A 202 18.34 17.45 -6.50
C VAL A 202 16.90 17.57 -6.99
N TYR A 203 16.56 16.88 -8.08
CA TYR A 203 15.27 17.00 -8.76
C TYR A 203 14.41 15.72 -8.70
N GLY A 204 14.91 14.67 -8.07
CA GLY A 204 14.31 13.35 -8.16
C GLY A 204 13.16 13.08 -7.20
N LEU A 205 13.05 13.82 -6.10
CA LEU A 205 12.07 13.52 -5.04
C LEU A 205 10.62 13.71 -5.49
N GLU A 206 10.36 14.75 -6.29
CA GLU A 206 9.04 14.97 -6.88
C GLU A 206 8.70 14.01 -8.02
N GLN A 207 9.75 13.44 -8.65
CA GLN A 207 9.60 12.51 -9.76
C GLN A 207 9.38 11.07 -9.32
N ILE A 208 9.54 10.76 -8.02
CA ILE A 208 9.23 9.45 -7.46
C ILE A 208 7.75 9.44 -7.10
N PRO A 209 6.89 8.80 -7.92
CA PRO A 209 5.47 8.84 -7.72
C PRO A 209 5.06 7.94 -6.56
N ALA A 210 4.12 8.43 -5.74
CA ALA A 210 3.62 7.69 -4.58
C ALA A 210 3.04 6.32 -4.94
N ASN A 211 2.50 6.17 -6.17
CA ASN A 211 1.86 4.95 -6.63
C ASN A 211 2.82 3.76 -6.83
N MET A 212 4.12 4.01 -7.02
CA MET A 212 5.14 2.94 -7.10
C MET A 212 5.64 2.47 -5.73
N ILE A 213 5.35 3.25 -4.67
CA ILE A 213 5.89 3.02 -3.33
C ILE A 213 5.03 2.01 -2.58
N GLU A 214 5.65 0.95 -2.08
CA GLU A 214 5.05 0.02 -1.12
C GLU A 214 5.15 0.61 0.28
N ARG A 215 6.37 1.02 0.67
CA ARG A 215 6.67 1.70 1.91
C ARG A 215 7.98 2.48 1.81
N VAL A 216 8.16 3.44 2.70
CA VAL A 216 9.43 4.16 2.85
C VAL A 216 9.98 3.86 4.24
N GLU A 217 11.20 3.39 4.29
CA GLU A 217 11.91 3.10 5.53
C GLU A 217 12.91 4.22 5.81
N ILE A 218 12.78 4.87 6.97
CA ILE A 218 13.60 6.01 7.35
C ILE A 218 14.42 5.61 8.57
N MET A 219 15.71 5.40 8.37
CA MET A 219 16.68 5.16 9.42
C MET A 219 17.39 6.47 9.76
N ARG A 220 17.37 6.85 11.03
CA ARG A 220 17.96 8.08 11.53
C ARG A 220 19.34 7.82 12.13
N GLY A 221 20.34 8.60 11.71
CA GLY A 221 21.71 8.45 12.19
C GLY A 221 22.35 7.13 11.78
N GLY A 222 23.65 6.99 12.00
CA GLY A 222 24.34 5.69 11.97
C GLY A 222 24.39 4.90 10.65
N GLY A 223 23.85 5.44 9.55
CA GLY A 223 23.75 4.72 8.28
C GLY A 223 25.05 4.66 7.47
N SER A 224 26.04 5.44 7.80
CA SER A 224 27.28 5.60 7.00
C SER A 224 28.09 4.31 6.87
N ALA A 225 28.09 3.46 7.88
CA ALA A 225 28.77 2.16 7.84
C ALA A 225 28.17 1.20 6.80
N LEU A 226 26.87 1.30 6.56
CA LEU A 226 26.13 0.41 5.63
C LEU A 226 25.96 1.03 4.24
N PHE A 227 25.74 2.35 4.18
CA PHE A 227 25.27 3.03 2.97
C PHE A 227 26.20 4.13 2.48
N GLY A 228 27.36 4.33 3.13
CA GLY A 228 28.38 5.29 2.70
C GLY A 228 28.32 6.66 3.38
N SER A 229 29.25 7.53 3.04
CA SER A 229 29.50 8.82 3.69
C SER A 229 28.32 9.79 3.63
N SER A 230 27.42 9.66 2.66
CA SER A 230 26.22 10.50 2.54
C SER A 230 25.12 10.13 3.55
N ALA A 231 25.26 9.03 4.30
CA ALA A 231 24.26 8.57 5.25
C ALA A 231 24.57 8.97 6.72
N ILE A 232 25.12 10.16 6.93
CA ILE A 232 25.47 10.66 8.27
C ILE A 232 24.21 11.04 9.05
N ALA A 233 23.31 11.77 8.41
CA ALA A 233 22.01 12.15 9.00
C ALA A 233 21.05 10.97 9.07
N GLY A 234 21.13 10.08 8.10
CA GLY A 234 20.32 8.89 7.97
C GLY A 234 20.13 8.42 6.55
N THR A 235 19.28 7.43 6.39
CA THR A 235 18.89 6.87 5.08
C THR A 235 17.39 6.90 4.91
N ILE A 236 16.96 7.14 3.67
CA ILE A 236 15.57 7.01 3.22
C ILE A 236 15.57 5.92 2.16
N ASN A 237 15.04 4.76 2.48
CA ASN A 237 14.96 3.62 1.56
C ASN A 237 13.52 3.46 1.07
N ILE A 238 13.35 3.60 -0.22
CA ILE A 238 12.07 3.45 -0.91
C ILE A 238 11.97 2.01 -1.34
N ILE A 239 10.99 1.29 -0.79
CA ILE A 239 10.68 -0.08 -1.19
C ILE A 239 9.56 0.00 -2.21
N THR A 240 9.83 -0.53 -3.41
CA THR A 240 8.88 -0.51 -4.51
C THR A 240 7.87 -1.63 -4.42
N LYS A 241 6.67 -1.43 -4.98
CA LYS A 241 5.63 -2.46 -5.04
C LYS A 241 6.07 -3.64 -5.89
N GLU A 242 5.82 -4.84 -5.39
CA GLU A 242 6.08 -6.08 -6.10
C GLU A 242 4.83 -6.57 -6.84
N PRO A 243 5.00 -7.22 -8.01
CA PRO A 243 3.90 -7.83 -8.74
C PRO A 243 3.45 -9.14 -8.08
N LEU A 244 2.45 -9.07 -7.19
CA LEU A 244 1.92 -10.23 -6.48
C LEU A 244 0.68 -10.85 -7.15
N ARG A 245 -0.02 -10.07 -7.97
CA ARG A 245 -1.25 -10.48 -8.67
C ARG A 245 -1.46 -9.63 -9.92
N ASN A 246 -2.22 -10.14 -10.86
CA ASN A 246 -2.66 -9.36 -12.01
C ASN A 246 -3.59 -8.24 -11.56
N SER A 247 -3.22 -7.00 -11.87
CA SER A 247 -4.02 -5.82 -11.53
C SER A 247 -3.72 -4.65 -12.45
N ALA A 248 -4.70 -3.77 -12.62
CA ALA A 248 -4.52 -2.49 -13.28
C ALA A 248 -5.27 -1.41 -12.50
N GLN A 249 -4.66 -0.26 -12.34
CA GLN A 249 -5.22 0.87 -11.63
C GLN A 249 -4.90 2.16 -12.39
N ILE A 250 -5.91 3.01 -12.56
CA ILE A 250 -5.76 4.36 -13.08
C ILE A 250 -6.29 5.30 -12.00
N SER A 251 -5.52 6.34 -11.68
CA SER A 251 -5.93 7.38 -10.74
C SER A 251 -5.73 8.75 -11.36
N HIS A 252 -6.65 9.65 -11.10
CA HIS A 252 -6.55 11.05 -11.50
C HIS A 252 -6.85 11.95 -10.32
N SER A 253 -5.98 12.92 -10.08
CA SER A 253 -6.13 13.95 -9.05
C SER A 253 -6.08 15.30 -9.69
N LEU A 254 -7.04 16.14 -9.36
CA LEU A 254 -7.12 17.54 -9.74
C LEU A 254 -7.13 18.38 -8.47
N THR A 255 -6.10 19.19 -8.30
CA THR A 255 -5.98 20.15 -7.19
C THR A 255 -5.93 21.57 -7.73
N MET A 256 -6.65 22.47 -7.09
CA MET A 256 -6.63 23.90 -7.45
C MET A 256 -5.74 24.65 -6.47
N ILE A 257 -4.68 25.25 -6.96
CA ILE A 257 -3.73 26.07 -6.18
C ILE A 257 -4.19 27.52 -6.27
N GLY A 258 -4.35 28.17 -5.12
CA GLY A 258 -4.83 29.56 -5.08
C GLY A 258 -6.26 29.78 -5.62
N GLY A 259 -6.97 28.69 -5.96
CA GLY A 259 -8.33 28.72 -6.47
C GLY A 259 -8.46 28.77 -8.00
N ASP A 260 -7.38 29.06 -8.73
CA ASP A 260 -7.43 29.28 -10.19
C ASP A 260 -6.36 28.49 -10.99
N ARG A 261 -5.35 27.92 -10.33
CA ARG A 261 -4.26 27.19 -10.99
C ARG A 261 -4.41 25.70 -10.81
N PRO A 262 -4.65 24.93 -11.89
CA PRO A 262 -4.80 23.49 -11.80
C PRO A 262 -3.45 22.78 -11.63
N ASP A 263 -3.40 21.81 -10.71
CA ASP A 263 -2.40 20.77 -10.63
C ASP A 263 -3.10 19.45 -10.98
N ASN A 264 -2.81 18.93 -12.16
CA ASN A 264 -3.39 17.69 -12.69
C ASN A 264 -2.34 16.58 -12.55
N ASN A 265 -2.71 15.51 -11.91
CA ASN A 265 -1.85 14.33 -11.79
C ASN A 265 -2.62 13.08 -12.20
N THR A 266 -2.17 12.42 -13.25
CA THR A 266 -2.72 11.13 -13.71
C THR A 266 -1.69 10.05 -13.53
N THR A 267 -2.04 8.96 -12.87
CA THR A 267 -1.17 7.82 -12.65
C THR A 267 -1.78 6.53 -13.17
N ILE A 268 -0.96 5.66 -13.70
CA ILE A 268 -1.32 4.33 -14.21
C ILE A 268 -0.38 3.31 -13.57
N ASN A 269 -0.96 2.26 -13.02
CA ASN A 269 -0.22 1.11 -12.51
C ASN A 269 -0.74 -0.16 -13.17
N ALA A 270 0.15 -1.07 -13.50
CA ALA A 270 -0.22 -2.40 -13.97
C ALA A 270 0.75 -3.44 -13.38
N SER A 271 0.20 -4.54 -12.95
CA SER A 271 0.94 -5.69 -12.45
C SER A 271 0.50 -6.93 -13.20
N LEU A 272 1.45 -7.63 -13.77
CA LEU A 272 1.26 -8.90 -14.49
C LEU A 272 2.11 -9.96 -13.82
N VAL A 273 1.51 -11.10 -13.52
CA VAL A 273 2.16 -12.22 -12.84
C VAL A 273 1.83 -13.50 -13.59
N THR A 274 2.81 -14.37 -13.78
CA THR A 274 2.60 -15.68 -14.38
C THR A 274 1.78 -16.58 -13.47
N ASP A 275 1.05 -17.56 -14.03
CA ASP A 275 0.17 -18.46 -13.27
C ASP A 275 0.94 -19.30 -12.23
N ASP A 276 2.22 -19.56 -12.47
CA ASP A 276 3.11 -20.28 -11.55
C ASP A 276 3.77 -19.36 -10.50
N HIS A 277 3.46 -18.06 -10.51
CA HIS A 277 4.01 -17.03 -9.62
C HIS A 277 5.55 -16.92 -9.59
N LYS A 278 6.23 -17.42 -10.65
CA LYS A 278 7.70 -17.35 -10.71
C LYS A 278 8.24 -16.11 -11.42
N ALA A 279 7.39 -15.42 -12.17
CA ALA A 279 7.76 -14.19 -12.83
C ALA A 279 6.63 -13.18 -12.74
N GLY A 280 7.00 -11.91 -12.64
CA GLY A 280 6.04 -10.82 -12.64
C GLY A 280 6.68 -9.53 -13.13
N ILE A 281 5.85 -8.66 -13.67
CA ILE A 281 6.23 -7.31 -14.10
C ILE A 281 5.30 -6.32 -13.42
N TYR A 282 5.87 -5.29 -12.82
CA TYR A 282 5.15 -4.13 -12.34
C TYR A 282 5.52 -2.92 -13.21
N MET A 283 4.50 -2.28 -13.77
CA MET A 283 4.64 -1.07 -14.60
C MET A 283 3.91 0.07 -13.94
N PHE A 284 4.51 1.25 -13.96
CA PHE A 284 3.86 2.47 -13.50
C PHE A 284 4.15 3.61 -14.47
N GLY A 285 3.23 4.54 -14.53
CA GLY A 285 3.36 5.78 -15.30
C GLY A 285 2.70 6.92 -14.57
N GLN A 286 3.26 8.12 -14.72
CA GLN A 286 2.71 9.34 -14.18
C GLN A 286 2.81 10.46 -15.21
N ASN A 287 1.72 11.22 -15.33
CA ASN A 287 1.73 12.49 -16.02
C ASN A 287 1.21 13.56 -15.05
N ARG A 288 2.06 14.52 -14.71
CA ARG A 288 1.70 15.64 -13.85
C ARG A 288 1.88 16.95 -14.60
N TYR A 289 0.88 17.79 -14.54
CA TYR A 289 0.93 19.17 -15.04
C TYR A 289 0.48 20.10 -13.93
N ARG A 290 1.37 21.01 -13.53
CA ARG A 290 1.10 22.07 -12.55
C ARG A 290 1.25 23.42 -13.24
N GLY A 291 0.23 24.26 -13.18
CA GLY A 291 0.28 25.65 -13.60
C GLY A 291 1.25 26.46 -12.73
N ALA A 292 1.96 27.41 -13.33
CA ALA A 292 2.76 28.36 -12.55
C ALA A 292 1.86 29.14 -11.58
N TYR A 293 2.31 29.29 -10.35
CA TYR A 293 1.59 30.01 -9.30
C TYR A 293 2.51 31.09 -8.72
N ASP A 294 2.08 32.30 -8.88
CA ASP A 294 2.70 33.48 -8.32
C ASP A 294 1.81 33.97 -7.18
N HIS A 295 2.29 33.93 -5.95
CA HIS A 295 1.52 34.22 -4.74
C HIS A 295 1.38 35.71 -4.49
N ASP A 296 2.40 36.49 -4.81
CA ASP A 296 2.52 37.92 -4.53
C ASP A 296 2.35 38.81 -5.77
N GLY A 297 2.33 38.19 -6.98
CA GLY A 297 2.03 38.90 -8.23
C GLY A 297 3.21 39.75 -8.75
N ASP A 298 4.43 39.38 -8.33
CA ASP A 298 5.63 40.12 -8.73
C ASP A 298 6.33 39.56 -9.99
N GLY A 299 5.75 38.47 -10.59
CA GLY A 299 6.20 37.85 -11.85
C GLY A 299 7.17 36.71 -11.64
#